data_e2d86f54846152a29ed5503632dfeffd
#
_entry.id   e2d86f54846152a29ed5503632dfeffd
#
_cell.length_a   1.000
_cell.length_b   1.000
_cell.length_c   1.000
_cell.angle_alpha   90.00
_cell.angle_beta   90.00
_cell.angle_gamma   90.00
#
_symmetry.space_group_name_H-M   'P 1'
#
loop_
_entity.id
_entity.type
_entity.pdbx_description
1 polymer ?
#
loop_
_entity_poly.entity_id
_entity_poly.type
_entity_poly.pdbx_seq_one_letter_code
_entity_poly.pdbx_strand_id
1 'polypeptide(L)'
;MIHLGLVAAALLFGLYNVFIKLSADHVHAVLGAVVLQFVAAFMGLAVLLWLHRAGTVDLALNGRGLALSALAGLAIGGVEILSFVIYGRGLAVAVGNPLIVGGSLVVTTGVGLLLLREH
;
A
#
# COMPACT_ATOMS: atom_id res chain seq x y z
N MET A 1 14.90 -15.51 4.64
CA MET A 1 13.75 -14.76 5.22
C MET A 1 13.34 -13.57 4.36
N ILE A 2 14.28 -12.70 4.02
CA ILE A 2 13.97 -11.51 3.20
C ILE A 2 13.35 -11.90 1.86
N HIS A 3 13.90 -12.91 1.19
CA HIS A 3 13.41 -13.34 -0.11
C HIS A 3 11.97 -13.87 -0.06
N LEU A 4 11.63 -14.60 1.00
CA LEU A 4 10.26 -15.06 1.20
C LEU A 4 9.32 -13.88 1.43
N GLY A 5 9.76 -12.89 2.21
CA GLY A 5 8.99 -11.68 2.42
C GLY A 5 8.73 -10.92 1.13
N LEU A 6 9.74 -10.82 0.28
CA LEU A 6 9.60 -10.13 -1.01
C LEU A 6 8.60 -10.86 -1.91
N VAL A 7 8.68 -12.18 -1.97
CA VAL A 7 7.74 -12.97 -2.77
C VAL A 7 6.32 -12.83 -2.23
N ALA A 8 6.15 -12.94 -0.91
CA ALA A 8 4.84 -12.80 -0.29
C ALA A 8 4.25 -11.42 -0.53
N ALA A 9 5.05 -10.37 -0.38
CA ALA A 9 4.59 -9.01 -0.63
C ALA A 9 4.19 -8.80 -2.09
N ALA A 10 4.96 -9.36 -3.02
CA ALA A 10 4.64 -9.27 -4.44
C ALA A 10 3.32 -9.97 -4.77
N LEU A 11 3.11 -11.16 -4.20
CA LEU A 11 1.86 -11.89 -4.41
C LEU A 11 0.67 -11.14 -3.82
N LEU A 12 0.82 -10.63 -2.60
CA LEU A 12 -0.24 -9.87 -1.95
C LEU A 12 -0.55 -8.59 -2.72
N PHE A 13 0.47 -7.89 -3.20
CA PHE A 13 0.27 -6.67 -3.97
C PHE A 13 -0.45 -6.95 -5.30
N GLY A 14 -0.08 -8.06 -5.95
CA GLY A 14 -0.76 -8.47 -7.17
C GLY A 14 -2.23 -8.79 -6.94
N LEU A 15 -2.52 -9.58 -5.90
CA LEU A 15 -3.90 -9.89 -5.52
C LEU A 15 -4.67 -8.63 -5.15
N TYR A 16 -4.05 -7.72 -4.42
CA TYR A 16 -4.64 -6.45 -4.04
C TYR A 16 -5.11 -5.67 -5.28
N ASN A 17 -4.28 -5.59 -6.31
CA ASN A 17 -4.65 -4.89 -7.54
C ASN A 17 -5.80 -5.58 -8.28
N VAL A 18 -5.80 -6.91 -8.30
CA VAL A 18 -6.89 -7.68 -8.91
C VAL A 18 -8.20 -7.43 -8.16
N PHE A 19 -8.17 -7.45 -6.83
CA PHE A 19 -9.37 -7.20 -6.04
C PHE A 19 -9.90 -5.78 -6.22
N ILE A 20 -9.04 -4.78 -6.36
CA ILE A 20 -9.47 -3.42 -6.68
C ILE A 20 -10.20 -3.42 -8.02
N LYS A 21 -9.62 -4.04 -9.03
CA LYS A 21 -10.24 -4.09 -10.36
C LYS A 21 -11.61 -4.75 -10.31
N LEU A 22 -11.71 -5.88 -9.62
CA LEU A 22 -12.96 -6.61 -9.53
C LEU A 22 -14.03 -5.82 -8.77
N SER A 23 -13.65 -5.07 -7.74
CA SER A 23 -14.62 -4.31 -6.94
C SER A 23 -14.97 -2.96 -7.56
N ALA A 24 -14.13 -2.43 -8.45
CA ALA A 24 -14.32 -1.10 -9.01
C ALA A 24 -15.63 -0.96 -9.80
N ASP A 25 -16.15 -2.06 -10.34
CA ASP A 25 -17.41 -2.06 -11.09
C ASP A 25 -18.64 -2.13 -10.18
N HIS A 26 -18.45 -2.43 -8.89
CA HIS A 26 -19.55 -2.70 -7.96
C HIS A 26 -19.74 -1.62 -6.91
N VAL A 27 -18.73 -0.81 -6.64
CA VAL A 27 -18.78 0.22 -5.60
C VAL A 27 -18.27 1.54 -6.15
N HIS A 28 -18.71 2.62 -5.52
CA HIS A 28 -18.15 3.94 -5.82
C HIS A 28 -16.66 3.95 -5.49
N ALA A 29 -15.86 4.59 -6.36
CA ALA A 29 -14.42 4.55 -6.24
C ALA A 29 -13.91 4.98 -4.86
N VAL A 30 -14.42 6.11 -4.36
CA VAL A 30 -13.98 6.61 -3.04
C VAL A 30 -14.46 5.69 -1.93
N LEU A 31 -15.68 5.17 -2.03
CA LEU A 31 -16.20 4.22 -1.04
C LEU A 31 -15.35 2.96 -0.99
N GLY A 32 -15.00 2.41 -2.15
CA GLY A 32 -14.13 1.24 -2.22
C GLY A 32 -12.79 1.47 -1.56
N ALA A 33 -12.18 2.62 -1.84
CA ALA A 33 -10.91 2.99 -1.22
C ALA A 33 -11.03 3.13 0.30
N VAL A 34 -12.12 3.73 0.79
CA VAL A 34 -12.34 3.89 2.24
C VAL A 34 -12.48 2.53 2.92
N VAL A 35 -13.26 1.62 2.34
CA VAL A 35 -13.42 0.27 2.90
C VAL A 35 -12.09 -0.45 2.96
N LEU A 36 -11.33 -0.41 1.88
CA LEU A 36 -10.01 -1.03 1.80
C LEU A 36 -9.09 -0.49 2.90
N GLN A 37 -9.06 0.83 3.05
CA GLN A 37 -8.17 1.49 4.00
C GLN A 37 -8.55 1.14 5.44
N PHE A 38 -9.84 1.09 5.76
CA PHE A 38 -10.27 0.69 7.10
C PHE A 38 -9.94 -0.76 7.39
N VAL A 39 -10.15 -1.68 6.45
CA VAL A 39 -9.80 -3.09 6.65
C VAL A 39 -8.32 -3.23 6.90
N ALA A 40 -7.48 -2.55 6.11
CA ALA A 40 -6.03 -2.59 6.29
C ALA A 40 -5.62 -2.04 7.65
N ALA A 41 -6.23 -0.93 8.07
CA ALA A 41 -5.93 -0.32 9.37
C ALA A 41 -6.32 -1.24 10.53
N PHE A 42 -7.48 -1.87 10.45
CA PHE A 42 -7.91 -2.82 11.49
C PHE A 42 -7.00 -4.04 11.56
N MET A 43 -6.59 -4.57 10.40
CA MET A 43 -5.65 -5.69 10.37
C MET A 43 -4.32 -5.31 11.03
N GLY A 44 -3.79 -4.15 10.68
CA GLY A 44 -2.56 -3.65 11.27
C GLY A 44 -2.67 -3.45 12.77
N LEU A 45 -3.79 -2.89 13.21
CA LEU A 45 -4.04 -2.66 14.63
C LEU A 45 -4.13 -4.00 15.38
N ALA A 46 -4.81 -4.98 14.80
CA ALA A 46 -4.92 -6.31 15.42
C ALA A 46 -3.55 -6.96 15.60
N VAL A 47 -2.70 -6.89 14.58
CA VAL A 47 -1.34 -7.41 14.65
C VAL A 47 -0.53 -6.67 15.72
N LEU A 48 -0.65 -5.34 15.75
CA LEU A 48 0.07 -4.52 16.73
C LEU A 48 -0.33 -4.89 18.17
N LEU A 49 -1.62 -5.03 18.43
CA LEU A 49 -2.10 -5.40 19.76
C LEU A 49 -1.64 -6.79 20.15
N TRP A 50 -1.66 -7.73 19.22
CA TRP A 50 -1.17 -9.07 19.49
C TRP A 50 0.32 -9.06 19.84
N LEU A 51 1.13 -8.35 19.07
CA LEU A 51 2.56 -8.26 19.34
C LEU A 51 2.85 -7.54 20.66
N HIS A 52 2.08 -6.51 20.97
CA HIS A 52 2.24 -5.78 22.22
C HIS A 52 1.91 -6.67 23.43
N ARG A 53 0.82 -7.44 23.34
CA ARG A 53 0.45 -8.38 24.40
C ARG A 53 1.48 -9.49 24.57
N ALA A 54 2.10 -9.91 23.49
CA ALA A 54 3.17 -10.91 23.55
C ALA A 54 4.47 -10.36 24.11
N GLY A 55 4.56 -9.06 24.32
CA GLY A 55 5.74 -8.41 24.85
C GLY A 55 6.90 -8.30 23.88
N THR A 56 6.64 -8.53 22.58
CA THR A 56 7.69 -8.51 21.56
C THR A 56 7.89 -7.16 20.92
N VAL A 57 7.00 -6.19 21.19
CA VAL A 57 7.05 -4.85 20.59
C VAL A 57 7.00 -3.80 21.67
N ASP A 58 7.92 -2.84 21.57
CA ASP A 58 7.90 -1.63 22.39
C ASP A 58 7.26 -0.51 21.57
N LEU A 59 6.18 0.07 22.09
CA LEU A 59 5.46 1.14 21.40
C LEU A 59 6.11 2.49 21.67
N ALA A 60 7.39 2.62 21.31
CA ALA A 60 8.09 3.90 21.41
C ALA A 60 7.55 4.84 20.34
N LEU A 61 7.03 5.99 20.76
CA LEU A 61 6.47 6.97 19.85
C LEU A 61 7.55 7.98 19.46
N ASN A 62 7.79 8.12 18.17
CA ASN A 62 8.71 9.10 17.61
C ASN A 62 7.90 10.00 16.70
N GLY A 63 7.86 11.30 17.01
CA GLY A 63 7.04 12.25 16.25
C GLY A 63 7.40 12.32 14.78
N ARG A 64 8.70 12.26 14.46
CA ARG A 64 9.16 12.27 13.07
C ARG A 64 8.73 11.00 12.34
N GLY A 65 8.87 9.84 13.01
CA GLY A 65 8.44 8.58 12.43
C GLY A 65 6.94 8.54 12.18
N LEU A 66 6.16 9.03 13.14
CA LEU A 66 4.70 9.10 12.98
C LEU A 66 4.30 10.05 11.84
N ALA A 67 4.96 11.21 11.74
CA ALA A 67 4.67 12.16 10.67
C ALA A 67 4.98 11.57 9.30
N LEU A 68 6.12 10.90 9.15
CA LEU A 68 6.50 10.26 7.89
C LEU A 68 5.54 9.12 7.53
N SER A 69 5.11 8.35 8.53
CA SER A 69 4.12 7.30 8.33
C SER A 69 2.78 7.87 7.87
N ALA A 70 2.36 9.00 8.45
CA ALA A 70 1.14 9.68 8.04
C ALA A 70 1.23 10.17 6.60
N LEU A 71 2.39 10.72 6.20
CA LEU A 71 2.60 11.14 4.82
C LEU A 71 2.54 9.97 3.85
N ALA A 72 3.14 8.84 4.23
CA ALA A 72 3.03 7.61 3.43
C ALA A 72 1.57 7.17 3.29
N GLY A 73 0.80 7.29 4.37
CA GLY A 73 -0.63 6.98 4.34
C GLY A 73 -1.41 7.87 3.39
N LEU A 74 -1.10 9.18 3.38
CA LEU A 74 -1.73 10.10 2.45
C LEU A 74 -1.40 9.73 0.99
N ALA A 75 -0.14 9.38 0.74
CA ALA A 75 0.30 8.99 -0.59
C ALA A 75 -0.41 7.71 -1.06
N ILE A 76 -0.43 6.68 -0.21
CA ILE A 76 -1.08 5.42 -0.60
C ILE A 76 -2.60 5.57 -0.70
N GLY A 77 -3.19 6.41 0.14
CA GLY A 77 -4.62 6.71 0.04
C GLY A 77 -4.97 7.32 -1.31
N GLY A 78 -4.14 8.25 -1.77
CA GLY A 78 -4.30 8.83 -3.10
C GLY A 78 -4.16 7.79 -4.21
N VAL A 79 -3.16 6.92 -4.11
CA VAL A 79 -2.96 5.83 -5.07
C VAL A 79 -4.20 4.93 -5.13
N GLU A 80 -4.74 4.58 -3.97
CA GLU A 80 -5.90 3.67 -3.93
C GLU A 80 -7.14 4.30 -4.53
N ILE A 81 -7.42 5.57 -4.20
CA ILE A 81 -8.55 6.27 -4.79
C ILE A 81 -8.39 6.35 -6.32
N LEU A 82 -7.21 6.74 -6.78
CA LEU A 82 -6.95 6.84 -8.22
C LEU A 82 -7.04 5.48 -8.90
N SER A 83 -6.58 4.42 -8.24
CA SER A 83 -6.67 3.06 -8.80
C SER A 83 -8.12 2.64 -8.99
N PHE A 84 -8.97 2.87 -7.99
CA PHE A 84 -10.39 2.58 -8.12
C PHE A 84 -11.04 3.38 -9.26
N VAL A 85 -10.70 4.66 -9.37
CA VAL A 85 -11.25 5.50 -10.45
C VAL A 85 -10.80 4.99 -11.82
N ILE A 86 -9.51 4.71 -11.97
CA ILE A 86 -8.94 4.28 -13.25
C ILE A 86 -9.52 2.94 -13.67
N TYR A 87 -9.53 1.97 -12.76
CA TYR A 87 -10.04 0.63 -13.08
C TYR A 87 -11.57 0.64 -13.26
N GLY A 88 -12.26 1.53 -12.55
CA GLY A 88 -13.69 1.70 -12.73
C GLY A 88 -14.06 2.27 -14.09
N ARG A 89 -13.14 2.97 -14.75
CA ARG A 89 -13.33 3.48 -16.11
C ARG A 89 -13.01 2.45 -17.19
N GLY A 90 -12.66 1.24 -16.80
CA GLY A 90 -12.48 0.14 -17.74
C GLY A 90 -11.05 -0.19 -18.11
N LEU A 91 -10.06 0.47 -17.52
CA LEU A 91 -8.66 0.12 -17.81
C LEU A 91 -8.39 -1.28 -17.27
N ALA A 92 -7.76 -2.11 -18.11
CA ALA A 92 -7.38 -3.45 -17.70
C ALA A 92 -6.26 -3.41 -16.67
N VAL A 93 -6.34 -4.26 -15.64
CA VAL A 93 -5.30 -4.33 -14.62
C VAL A 93 -3.96 -4.79 -15.21
N ALA A 94 -4.02 -5.59 -16.29
CA ALA A 94 -2.81 -6.05 -16.97
C ALA A 94 -2.04 -4.89 -17.63
N VAL A 95 -2.71 -3.77 -17.89
CA VAL A 95 -2.08 -2.57 -18.45
C VAL A 95 -1.78 -1.56 -17.35
N GLY A 96 -2.77 -1.30 -16.49
CA GLY A 96 -2.64 -0.25 -15.47
C GLY A 96 -1.61 -0.56 -14.42
N ASN A 97 -1.61 -1.79 -13.91
CA ASN A 97 -0.69 -2.16 -12.85
C ASN A 97 0.78 -2.04 -13.26
N PRO A 98 1.21 -2.59 -14.41
CA PRO A 98 2.60 -2.41 -14.82
C PRO A 98 3.00 -0.95 -15.01
N LEU A 99 2.10 -0.10 -15.49
CA LEU A 99 2.40 1.32 -15.66
C LEU A 99 2.56 2.03 -14.32
N ILE A 100 1.67 1.76 -13.37
CA ILE A 100 1.75 2.35 -12.03
C ILE A 100 3.01 1.88 -11.32
N VAL A 101 3.25 0.58 -11.31
CA VAL A 101 4.41 -0.01 -10.66
C VAL A 101 5.70 0.44 -11.34
N GLY A 102 5.73 0.44 -12.67
CA GLY A 102 6.90 0.90 -13.42
C GLY A 102 7.24 2.36 -13.11
N GLY A 103 6.22 3.22 -13.08
CA GLY A 103 6.42 4.62 -12.69
C GLY A 103 6.94 4.75 -11.27
N SER A 104 6.38 3.98 -10.35
CA SER A 104 6.82 4.01 -8.95
C SER A 104 8.26 3.50 -8.80
N LEU A 105 8.67 2.52 -9.61
CA LEU A 105 10.05 2.03 -9.60
C LEU A 105 11.04 3.13 -9.97
N VAL A 106 10.71 3.92 -10.98
CA VAL A 106 11.57 5.03 -11.38
C VAL A 106 11.71 6.05 -10.24
N VAL A 107 10.59 6.43 -9.63
CA VAL A 107 10.61 7.41 -8.53
C VAL A 107 11.38 6.85 -7.33
N THR A 108 11.04 5.64 -6.91
CA THR A 108 11.63 5.04 -5.71
C THR A 108 13.12 4.80 -5.87
N THR A 109 13.51 4.25 -7.03
CA THR A 109 14.92 3.98 -7.31
C THR A 109 15.71 5.28 -7.40
N GLY A 110 15.16 6.28 -8.09
CA GLY A 110 15.81 7.57 -8.21
C GLY A 110 16.03 8.25 -6.86
N VAL A 111 14.99 8.29 -6.03
CA VAL A 111 15.09 8.87 -4.69
C VAL A 111 16.05 8.06 -3.81
N GLY A 112 15.98 6.74 -3.88
CA GLY A 112 16.85 5.88 -3.09
C GLY A 112 18.32 6.09 -3.42
N LEU A 113 18.65 6.18 -4.72
CA LEU A 113 20.04 6.33 -5.14
C LEU A 113 20.54 7.75 -4.94
N LEU A 114 19.74 8.77 -5.24
CA LEU A 114 20.20 10.15 -5.27
C LEU A 114 20.06 10.86 -3.91
N LEU A 115 18.92 10.69 -3.24
CA LEU A 115 18.65 11.40 -1.99
C LEU A 115 18.99 10.57 -0.76
N LEU A 116 18.65 9.29 -0.76
CA LEU A 116 18.94 8.41 0.38
C LEU A 116 20.30 7.75 0.28
N ARG A 117 20.96 7.87 -0.87
CA ARG A 117 22.32 7.36 -1.12
C ARG A 117 22.44 5.86 -0.85
N GLU A 118 21.40 5.14 -1.20
CA GLU A 118 21.45 3.66 -1.13
C GLU A 118 22.23 3.10 -2.31
N HIS A 119 22.93 2.01 -2.06
CA HIS A 119 23.69 1.34 -3.10
C HIS A 119 23.44 -0.15 -3.17
#